data_11938f46e847464d8c5f5aee177dcc77
#
_entry.id   11938f46e847464d8c5f5aee177dcc77
#
_cell.length_a   1.000
_cell.length_b   1.000
_cell.length_c   1.000
_cell.angle_alpha   90.00
_cell.angle_beta   90.00
_cell.angle_gamma   90.00
#
_symmetry.space_group_name_H-M   'P 1'
#
loop_
_entity.id
_entity.type
_entity.pdbx_description
1 polymer ?
#
loop_
_entity_poly.entity_id
_entity_poly.type
_entity_poly.pdbx_seq_one_letter_code
_entity_poly.pdbx_strand_id
1 'polypeptide(L)'
;MPYYCGVDIGASAAKLVIVDADARMVAKAVRRSGVDYAATAEACLAEALAAAGLARDEIAASLSTGYGRDNVPWADGRMTEIACHGRGAWHHFRRAMTVIDIGAQDSKVMHLDDAGRRTRFKMNRKCAAGTGAFIEEIAYRLDLPLGDLNGLAERSTKDVTLGSFCTVFAATEILARIRAGEAAEDIVKGAFRSVVKRIFEMDTVDGALVMTGGVVAYNPFLVTLVEESFGAQVLVPPDPQHVGAFGAALLARERAQQGEEPC
;
A
#
# COMPACT_ATOMS: atom_id res chain seq x y z
N MET A 1 -23.65 -12.25 -14.47
CA MET A 1 -22.56 -13.01 -13.78
C MET A 1 -22.35 -12.34 -12.43
N PRO A 2 -22.06 -13.06 -11.35
CA PRO A 2 -21.84 -12.42 -10.05
C PRO A 2 -20.53 -11.64 -10.00
N TYR A 3 -20.56 -10.50 -9.30
CA TYR A 3 -19.38 -9.67 -9.02
C TYR A 3 -19.09 -9.67 -7.51
N TYR A 4 -17.86 -9.38 -7.14
CA TYR A 4 -17.39 -9.41 -5.76
C TYR A 4 -16.60 -8.15 -5.46
N CYS A 5 -16.86 -7.56 -4.30
CA CYS A 5 -16.30 -6.27 -3.94
C CYS A 5 -15.36 -6.37 -2.74
N GLY A 6 -14.23 -5.72 -2.82
CA GLY A 6 -13.32 -5.52 -1.71
C GLY A 6 -13.08 -4.03 -1.47
N VAL A 7 -13.20 -3.58 -0.23
CA VAL A 7 -12.93 -2.20 0.16
C VAL A 7 -11.89 -2.14 1.26
N ASP A 8 -10.83 -1.37 1.03
CA ASP A 8 -9.75 -1.11 1.98
C ASP A 8 -9.83 0.35 2.46
N ILE A 9 -10.29 0.54 3.67
CA ILE A 9 -10.36 1.85 4.32
C ILE A 9 -9.08 2.08 5.11
N GLY A 10 -8.07 2.63 4.43
CA GLY A 10 -6.82 3.01 5.07
C GLY A 10 -6.91 4.35 5.82
N ALA A 11 -5.88 4.71 6.59
CA ALA A 11 -5.83 5.96 7.35
C ALA A 11 -5.88 7.21 6.46
N SER A 12 -5.26 7.19 5.28
CA SER A 12 -5.19 8.35 4.36
C SER A 12 -6.01 8.19 3.10
N ALA A 13 -6.21 6.96 2.61
CA ALA A 13 -6.98 6.68 1.40
C ALA A 13 -7.84 5.43 1.55
N ALA A 14 -9.07 5.52 1.06
CA ALA A 14 -9.96 4.39 0.82
C ALA A 14 -9.76 3.90 -0.61
N LYS A 15 -9.70 2.60 -0.81
CA LYS A 15 -9.58 1.94 -2.11
C LYS A 15 -10.66 0.87 -2.22
N LEU A 16 -11.22 0.74 -3.41
CA LEU A 16 -12.23 -0.26 -3.70
C LEU A 16 -11.88 -0.98 -5.00
N VAL A 17 -12.13 -2.26 -5.04
CA VAL A 17 -11.97 -3.10 -6.23
C VAL A 17 -13.20 -3.99 -6.39
N ILE A 18 -13.68 -4.09 -7.62
CA ILE A 18 -14.70 -5.06 -8.03
C ILE A 18 -14.03 -6.08 -8.95
N VAL A 19 -14.26 -7.37 -8.69
CA VAL A 19 -13.80 -8.47 -9.54
C VAL A 19 -14.98 -9.28 -10.07
N ASP A 20 -14.79 -9.89 -11.24
CA ASP A 20 -15.75 -10.84 -11.81
C ASP A 20 -15.59 -12.27 -11.25
N ALA A 21 -16.38 -13.21 -11.77
CA ALA A 21 -16.34 -14.63 -11.40
C ALA A 21 -14.99 -15.31 -11.72
N ASP A 22 -14.21 -14.76 -12.66
CA ASP A 22 -12.88 -15.26 -13.05
C ASP A 22 -11.75 -14.59 -12.26
N ALA A 23 -12.08 -13.77 -11.22
CA ALA A 23 -11.13 -13.00 -10.42
C ALA A 23 -10.40 -11.88 -11.21
N ARG A 24 -10.98 -11.41 -12.32
CA ARG A 24 -10.44 -10.27 -13.06
C ARG A 24 -10.98 -8.98 -12.47
N MET A 25 -10.12 -7.99 -12.28
CA MET A 25 -10.53 -6.65 -11.85
C MET A 25 -11.33 -5.97 -12.97
N VAL A 26 -12.58 -5.61 -12.69
CA VAL A 26 -13.47 -4.93 -13.64
C VAL A 26 -13.63 -3.45 -13.33
N ALA A 27 -13.46 -3.06 -12.07
CA ALA A 27 -13.44 -1.66 -11.66
C ALA A 27 -12.61 -1.46 -10.41
N LYS A 28 -12.13 -0.22 -10.24
CA LYS A 28 -11.45 0.23 -9.04
C LYS A 28 -11.76 1.71 -8.77
N ALA A 29 -11.70 2.11 -7.51
CA ALA A 29 -11.81 3.49 -7.08
C ALA A 29 -10.80 3.79 -5.96
N VAL A 30 -10.37 5.04 -5.85
CA VAL A 30 -9.53 5.54 -4.77
C VAL A 30 -9.96 6.95 -4.37
N ARG A 31 -10.11 7.18 -3.06
CA ARG A 31 -10.46 8.48 -2.49
C ARG A 31 -9.68 8.74 -1.21
N ARG A 32 -9.50 10.00 -0.84
CA ARG A 32 -9.02 10.33 0.51
C ARG A 32 -10.03 9.83 1.54
N SER A 33 -9.54 9.20 2.61
CA SER A 33 -10.40 8.62 3.64
C SER A 33 -11.26 9.65 4.39
N GLY A 34 -10.74 10.88 4.55
CA GLY A 34 -11.47 11.93 5.27
C GLY A 34 -11.78 11.56 6.71
N VAL A 35 -12.81 12.15 7.27
CA VAL A 35 -13.27 11.94 8.66
C VAL A 35 -14.47 11.01 8.75
N ASP A 36 -15.18 10.78 7.64
CA ASP A 36 -16.34 9.89 7.53
C ASP A 36 -16.02 8.71 6.61
N TYR A 37 -15.57 7.61 7.22
CA TYR A 37 -15.19 6.40 6.51
C TYR A 37 -16.36 5.72 5.82
N ALA A 38 -17.56 5.77 6.42
CA ALA A 38 -18.76 5.17 5.84
C ALA A 38 -19.17 5.90 4.55
N ALA A 39 -19.24 7.23 4.58
CA ALA A 39 -19.53 8.05 3.41
C ALA A 39 -18.45 7.89 2.33
N THR A 40 -17.18 7.79 2.71
CA THR A 40 -16.08 7.59 1.75
C THR A 40 -16.15 6.22 1.09
N ALA A 41 -16.46 5.16 1.85
CA ALA A 41 -16.65 3.82 1.31
C ALA A 41 -17.83 3.77 0.32
N GLU A 42 -18.94 4.41 0.64
CA GLU A 42 -20.11 4.51 -0.24
C GLU A 42 -19.78 5.26 -1.53
N ALA A 43 -19.04 6.37 -1.44
CA ALA A 43 -18.61 7.14 -2.60
C ALA A 43 -17.64 6.32 -3.51
N CYS A 44 -16.73 5.52 -2.93
CA CYS A 44 -15.87 4.61 -3.70
C CYS A 44 -16.70 3.54 -4.42
N LEU A 45 -17.71 2.97 -3.74
CA LEU A 45 -18.60 1.98 -4.34
C LEU A 45 -19.38 2.57 -5.51
N ALA A 46 -20.00 3.72 -5.33
CA ALA A 46 -20.77 4.38 -6.39
C ALA A 46 -19.88 4.70 -7.62
N GLU A 47 -18.66 5.17 -7.39
CA GLU A 47 -17.70 5.45 -8.46
C GLU A 47 -17.30 4.19 -9.23
N ALA A 48 -16.98 3.10 -8.53
CA ALA A 48 -16.59 1.85 -9.15
C ALA A 48 -17.74 1.17 -9.91
N LEU A 49 -18.95 1.18 -9.35
CA LEU A 49 -20.15 0.67 -10.03
C LEU A 49 -20.44 1.46 -11.31
N ALA A 50 -20.39 2.79 -11.25
CA ALA A 50 -20.59 3.64 -12.41
C ALA A 50 -19.54 3.39 -13.50
N ALA A 51 -18.28 3.22 -13.11
CA ALA A 51 -17.18 2.93 -14.05
C ALA A 51 -17.33 1.57 -14.74
N ALA A 52 -17.90 0.58 -14.04
CA ALA A 52 -18.15 -0.77 -14.59
C ALA A 52 -19.52 -0.90 -15.29
N GLY A 53 -20.41 0.10 -15.16
CA GLY A 53 -21.79 -0.01 -15.64
C GLY A 53 -22.63 -1.05 -14.90
N LEU A 54 -22.33 -1.28 -13.62
CA LEU A 54 -22.97 -2.27 -12.76
C LEU A 54 -23.98 -1.64 -11.81
N ALA A 55 -25.05 -2.38 -11.53
CA ALA A 55 -25.96 -2.10 -10.42
C ALA A 55 -25.43 -2.73 -9.11
N ARG A 56 -25.85 -2.16 -7.98
CA ARG A 56 -25.38 -2.63 -6.67
C ARG A 56 -25.78 -4.07 -6.34
N ASP A 57 -26.95 -4.49 -6.79
CA ASP A 57 -27.50 -5.84 -6.60
C ASP A 57 -26.78 -6.92 -7.43
N GLU A 58 -25.90 -6.53 -8.36
CA GLU A 58 -25.01 -7.44 -9.07
C GLU A 58 -23.78 -7.85 -8.23
N ILE A 59 -23.51 -7.15 -7.12
CA ILE A 59 -22.46 -7.53 -6.16
C ILE A 59 -22.97 -8.67 -5.28
N ALA A 60 -22.45 -9.86 -5.51
CA ALA A 60 -22.88 -11.07 -4.81
C ALA A 60 -22.30 -11.18 -3.38
N ALA A 61 -21.09 -10.63 -3.15
CA ALA A 61 -20.49 -10.56 -1.81
C ALA A 61 -19.45 -9.46 -1.74
N SER A 62 -19.24 -8.93 -0.53
CA SER A 62 -18.33 -7.83 -0.25
C SER A 62 -17.56 -8.04 1.05
N LEU A 63 -16.27 -7.69 1.08
CA LEU A 63 -15.45 -7.68 2.29
C LEU A 63 -14.76 -6.33 2.48
N SER A 64 -14.76 -5.87 3.72
CA SER A 64 -14.01 -4.70 4.14
C SER A 64 -12.69 -5.06 4.82
N THR A 65 -11.68 -4.22 4.62
CA THR A 65 -10.36 -4.33 5.24
C THR A 65 -9.78 -2.95 5.56
N GLY A 66 -8.57 -2.90 6.08
CA GLY A 66 -7.89 -1.66 6.46
C GLY A 66 -8.18 -1.22 7.88
N TYR A 67 -7.69 -0.02 8.22
CA TYR A 67 -7.86 0.60 9.54
C TYR A 67 -9.33 0.84 9.87
N GLY A 68 -10.09 1.37 8.89
CA GLY A 68 -11.51 1.70 9.02
C GLY A 68 -12.48 0.58 8.61
N ARG A 69 -12.05 -0.69 8.52
CA ARG A 69 -12.91 -1.80 8.07
C ARG A 69 -14.20 -1.96 8.85
N ASP A 70 -14.23 -1.53 10.11
CA ASP A 70 -15.42 -1.61 10.96
C ASP A 70 -16.47 -0.54 10.65
N ASN A 71 -16.12 0.44 9.81
CA ASN A 71 -16.96 1.57 9.44
C ASN A 71 -17.59 1.42 8.04
N VAL A 72 -17.68 0.22 7.51
CA VAL A 72 -18.30 -0.07 6.19
C VAL A 72 -19.58 -0.87 6.42
N PRO A 73 -20.74 -0.20 6.61
CA PRO A 73 -21.97 -0.87 7.05
C PRO A 73 -22.60 -1.78 6.01
N TRP A 74 -22.24 -1.61 4.73
CA TRP A 74 -22.77 -2.40 3.63
C TRP A 74 -21.89 -3.61 3.26
N ALA A 75 -20.71 -3.77 3.85
CA ALA A 75 -19.87 -4.94 3.61
C ALA A 75 -20.43 -6.16 4.37
N ASP A 76 -20.53 -7.29 3.67
CA ASP A 76 -21.05 -8.54 4.24
C ASP A 76 -20.12 -9.14 5.30
N GLY A 77 -18.85 -8.78 5.28
CA GLY A 77 -17.89 -9.24 6.27
C GLY A 77 -16.63 -8.40 6.32
N ARG A 78 -15.74 -8.78 7.23
CA ARG A 78 -14.48 -8.08 7.48
C ARG A 78 -13.31 -9.02 7.44
N MET A 79 -12.15 -8.51 6.99
CA MET A 79 -10.91 -9.26 6.95
C MET A 79 -9.74 -8.40 7.39
N THR A 80 -8.71 -9.03 7.95
CA THR A 80 -7.49 -8.30 8.32
C THR A 80 -6.74 -7.84 7.07
N GLU A 81 -6.18 -6.65 7.13
CA GLU A 81 -5.39 -6.06 6.05
C GLU A 81 -4.25 -6.97 5.59
N ILE A 82 -3.58 -7.63 6.55
CA ILE A 82 -2.49 -8.56 6.28
C ILE A 82 -2.96 -9.76 5.44
N ALA A 83 -4.16 -10.31 5.72
CA ALA A 83 -4.71 -11.42 4.95
C ALA A 83 -5.05 -10.97 3.51
N CYS A 84 -5.64 -9.78 3.37
CA CYS A 84 -6.01 -9.23 2.07
C CYS A 84 -4.79 -8.91 1.21
N HIS A 85 -3.77 -8.21 1.75
CA HIS A 85 -2.54 -7.94 1.01
C HIS A 85 -1.82 -9.23 0.60
N GLY A 86 -1.71 -10.20 1.52
CA GLY A 86 -1.12 -11.51 1.21
C GLY A 86 -1.88 -12.23 0.09
N ARG A 87 -3.22 -12.26 0.16
CA ARG A 87 -4.03 -12.91 -0.86
C ARG A 87 -3.94 -12.23 -2.23
N GLY A 88 -3.95 -10.89 -2.25
CA GLY A 88 -3.79 -10.10 -3.46
C GLY A 88 -2.42 -10.29 -4.12
N ALA A 89 -1.34 -10.19 -3.35
CA ALA A 89 0.02 -10.39 -3.84
C ALA A 89 0.22 -11.81 -4.37
N TRP A 90 -0.23 -12.83 -3.62
CA TRP A 90 -0.12 -14.22 -4.04
C TRP A 90 -0.92 -14.52 -5.32
N HIS A 91 -2.04 -13.86 -5.55
CA HIS A 91 -2.81 -14.02 -6.79
C HIS A 91 -1.95 -13.70 -8.03
N HIS A 92 -1.14 -12.65 -7.97
CA HIS A 92 -0.33 -12.22 -9.11
C HIS A 92 0.89 -13.12 -9.37
N PHE A 93 1.53 -13.62 -8.33
CA PHE A 93 2.87 -14.22 -8.47
C PHE A 93 2.94 -15.71 -8.19
N ARG A 94 1.99 -16.30 -7.46
CA ARG A 94 1.80 -17.75 -7.23
C ARG A 94 3.08 -18.49 -6.80
N ARG A 95 3.83 -17.94 -5.85
CA ARG A 95 5.07 -18.52 -5.29
C ARG A 95 5.27 -18.08 -3.86
N ALA A 96 6.21 -18.73 -3.14
CA ALA A 96 6.70 -18.22 -1.87
C ALA A 96 7.33 -16.82 -2.07
N MET A 97 7.04 -15.88 -1.16
CA MET A 97 7.51 -14.50 -1.29
C MET A 97 7.54 -13.76 0.04
N THR A 98 8.33 -12.71 0.10
CA THR A 98 8.24 -11.65 1.09
C THR A 98 7.51 -10.47 0.47
N VAL A 99 6.39 -10.05 1.06
CA VAL A 99 5.61 -8.88 0.63
C VAL A 99 5.89 -7.72 1.56
N ILE A 100 6.36 -6.61 1.01
CA ILE A 100 6.53 -5.34 1.72
C ILE A 100 5.40 -4.40 1.27
N ASP A 101 4.54 -4.03 2.20
CA ASP A 101 3.50 -3.03 1.99
C ASP A 101 3.89 -1.73 2.69
N ILE A 102 3.98 -0.63 1.94
CA ILE A 102 4.30 0.69 2.46
C ILE A 102 3.06 1.57 2.36
N GLY A 103 2.37 1.70 3.48
CA GLY A 103 1.20 2.55 3.65
C GLY A 103 1.55 3.99 4.02
N ALA A 104 0.51 4.81 4.18
CA ALA A 104 0.67 6.20 4.61
C ALA A 104 1.12 6.31 6.08
N GLN A 105 0.58 5.48 6.98
CA GLN A 105 0.82 5.55 8.42
C GLN A 105 1.54 4.32 8.99
N ASP A 106 1.63 3.25 8.25
CA ASP A 106 2.25 2.00 8.68
C ASP A 106 3.00 1.33 7.53
N SER A 107 3.86 0.37 7.89
CA SER A 107 4.53 -0.50 6.94
C SER A 107 4.48 -1.94 7.45
N LYS A 108 4.37 -2.88 6.53
CA LYS A 108 4.22 -4.30 6.83
C LYS A 108 5.20 -5.12 6.01
N VAL A 109 5.78 -6.14 6.64
CA VAL A 109 6.55 -7.19 5.98
C VAL A 109 5.84 -8.51 6.27
N MET A 110 5.44 -9.22 5.22
CA MET A 110 4.68 -10.46 5.30
C MET A 110 5.40 -11.56 4.53
N HIS A 111 5.49 -12.76 5.09
CA HIS A 111 6.07 -13.91 4.42
C HIS A 111 4.97 -14.90 4.06
N LEU A 112 4.95 -15.30 2.79
CA LEU A 112 4.00 -16.27 2.24
C LEU A 112 4.74 -17.51 1.77
N ASP A 113 4.18 -18.70 2.03
CA ASP A 113 4.65 -19.95 1.45
C ASP A 113 4.14 -20.12 0.00
N ASP A 114 4.54 -21.23 -0.66
CA ASP A 114 4.12 -21.54 -2.04
C ASP A 114 2.61 -21.71 -2.20
N ALA A 115 1.88 -22.00 -1.14
CA ALA A 115 0.42 -22.11 -1.13
C ALA A 115 -0.26 -20.75 -0.84
N GLY A 116 0.51 -19.67 -0.64
CA GLY A 116 -0.01 -18.35 -0.32
C GLY A 116 -0.41 -18.19 1.14
N ARG A 117 -0.05 -19.14 2.01
CA ARG A 117 -0.35 -19.06 3.44
C ARG A 117 0.70 -18.19 4.11
N ARG A 118 0.24 -17.26 4.93
CA ARG A 118 1.14 -16.40 5.70
C ARG A 118 1.84 -17.23 6.79
N THR A 119 3.16 -17.24 6.76
CA THR A 119 4.01 -17.92 7.76
C THR A 119 4.39 -17.01 8.90
N ARG A 120 4.70 -15.73 8.60
CA ARG A 120 5.01 -14.70 9.61
C ARG A 120 4.70 -13.30 9.07
N PHE A 121 4.66 -12.31 9.97
CA PHE A 121 4.60 -10.90 9.59
C PHE A 121 5.19 -9.99 10.68
N LYS A 122 5.63 -8.82 10.27
CA LYS A 122 5.99 -7.68 11.11
C LYS A 122 5.24 -6.44 10.65
N MET A 123 4.91 -5.57 11.58
CA MET A 123 4.23 -4.31 11.28
C MET A 123 4.81 -3.18 12.11
N ASN A 124 5.13 -2.07 11.45
CA ASN A 124 5.41 -0.79 12.08
C ASN A 124 4.18 0.11 11.93
N ARG A 125 3.46 0.35 13.02
CA ARG A 125 2.28 1.25 13.08
C ARG A 125 2.38 2.32 14.16
N LYS A 126 3.52 2.40 14.86
CA LYS A 126 3.73 3.34 15.97
C LYS A 126 4.70 4.47 15.63
N CYS A 127 5.38 4.36 14.49
CA CYS A 127 6.40 5.32 14.09
C CYS A 127 6.26 5.64 12.61
N ALA A 128 6.31 6.93 12.25
CA ALA A 128 6.24 7.39 10.87
C ALA A 128 7.47 6.98 10.03
N ALA A 129 8.59 6.61 10.67
CA ALA A 129 9.78 6.14 9.97
C ALA A 129 9.47 4.92 9.08
N GLY A 130 9.84 5.00 7.80
CA GLY A 130 9.57 3.93 6.83
C GLY A 130 8.15 3.92 6.30
N THR A 131 7.39 5.01 6.41
CA THR A 131 6.00 5.14 5.93
C THR A 131 5.83 6.37 5.04
N GLY A 132 4.66 6.49 4.42
CA GLY A 132 4.28 7.66 3.62
C GLY A 132 4.29 8.96 4.43
N ALA A 133 3.91 8.92 5.71
CA ALA A 133 3.93 10.09 6.58
C ALA A 133 5.33 10.69 6.75
N PHE A 134 6.38 9.86 6.72
CA PHE A 134 7.75 10.36 6.70
C PHE A 134 8.05 11.11 5.40
N ILE A 135 7.63 10.58 4.26
CA ILE A 135 7.82 11.20 2.93
C ILE A 135 7.02 12.51 2.83
N GLU A 136 5.78 12.52 3.34
CA GLU A 136 4.93 13.72 3.38
C GLU A 136 5.55 14.84 4.23
N GLU A 137 6.16 14.51 5.38
CA GLU A 137 6.87 15.46 6.22
C GLU A 137 8.09 16.07 5.49
N ILE A 138 8.83 15.25 4.71
CA ILE A 138 9.95 15.74 3.89
C ILE A 138 9.45 16.71 2.82
N ALA A 139 8.39 16.36 2.09
CA ALA A 139 7.76 17.22 1.10
C ALA A 139 7.36 18.57 1.69
N TYR A 140 6.69 18.54 2.85
CA TYR A 140 6.27 19.73 3.58
C TYR A 140 7.45 20.63 3.96
N ARG A 141 8.55 20.06 4.49
CA ARG A 141 9.73 20.80 4.90
C ARG A 141 10.50 21.44 3.75
N LEU A 142 10.46 20.82 2.60
CA LEU A 142 11.11 21.33 1.38
C LEU A 142 10.20 22.26 0.58
N ASP A 143 8.94 22.46 1.01
CA ASP A 143 7.89 23.19 0.27
C ASP A 143 7.72 22.65 -1.16
N LEU A 144 7.65 21.32 -1.28
CA LEU A 144 7.53 20.61 -2.54
C LEU A 144 6.20 19.87 -2.66
N PRO A 145 5.56 19.83 -3.83
CA PRO A 145 4.45 18.95 -4.10
C PRO A 145 4.86 17.48 -3.90
N LEU A 146 4.04 16.70 -3.20
CA LEU A 146 4.34 15.28 -2.93
C LEU A 146 4.57 14.46 -4.22
N GLY A 147 3.84 14.81 -5.30
CA GLY A 147 3.98 14.16 -6.61
C GLY A 147 5.31 14.39 -7.31
N ASP A 148 6.08 15.40 -6.92
CA ASP A 148 7.35 15.73 -7.55
C ASP A 148 8.53 14.96 -6.96
N LEU A 149 8.36 14.38 -5.76
CA LEU A 149 9.45 13.75 -5.01
C LEU A 149 10.10 12.59 -5.77
N ASN A 150 9.31 11.75 -6.45
CA ASN A 150 9.86 10.64 -7.23
C ASN A 150 10.84 11.15 -8.30
N GLY A 151 10.39 12.09 -9.14
CA GLY A 151 11.24 12.65 -10.19
C GLY A 151 12.45 13.43 -9.68
N LEU A 152 12.34 14.06 -8.50
CA LEU A 152 13.49 14.69 -7.84
C LEU A 152 14.52 13.64 -7.41
N ALA A 153 14.08 12.59 -6.72
CA ALA A 153 14.98 11.52 -6.27
C ALA A 153 15.72 10.84 -7.43
N GLU A 154 15.04 10.60 -8.56
CA GLU A 154 15.63 10.02 -9.78
C GLU A 154 16.75 10.88 -10.37
N ARG A 155 16.63 12.19 -10.28
CA ARG A 155 17.64 13.12 -10.82
C ARG A 155 18.88 13.27 -9.93
N SER A 156 18.81 12.84 -8.68
CA SER A 156 19.96 12.93 -7.78
C SER A 156 21.10 12.03 -8.21
N THR A 157 22.28 12.62 -8.38
CA THR A 157 23.53 11.93 -8.72
C THR A 157 24.41 11.61 -7.50
N LYS A 158 24.01 12.09 -6.32
CA LYS A 158 24.78 11.90 -5.09
C LYS A 158 24.21 10.77 -4.24
N ASP A 159 25.09 10.18 -3.46
CA ASP A 159 24.74 9.18 -2.47
C ASP A 159 24.59 9.83 -1.09
N VAL A 160 23.45 10.52 -0.91
CA VAL A 160 23.13 11.18 0.36
C VAL A 160 22.40 10.21 1.27
N THR A 161 22.75 10.22 2.54
CA THR A 161 22.05 9.46 3.59
C THR A 161 21.57 10.42 4.67
N LEU A 162 20.29 10.34 5.03
CA LEU A 162 19.80 10.99 6.24
C LEU A 162 20.13 10.11 7.44
N GLY A 163 20.73 10.73 8.47
CA GLY A 163 21.17 10.03 9.69
C GLY A 163 20.01 9.64 10.60
N SER A 164 18.89 10.36 10.53
CA SER A 164 17.74 10.16 11.40
C SER A 164 16.54 9.58 10.67
N PHE A 165 15.89 8.59 11.27
CA PHE A 165 14.60 8.06 10.81
C PHE A 165 13.41 8.75 11.47
N CYS A 166 13.60 9.42 12.59
CA CYS A 166 12.55 10.12 13.30
C CYS A 166 12.19 11.39 12.55
N THR A 167 10.91 11.60 12.23
CA THR A 167 10.41 12.78 11.53
C THR A 167 10.83 14.08 12.21
N VAL A 168 10.85 14.10 13.56
CA VAL A 168 11.25 15.28 14.35
C VAL A 168 12.73 15.61 14.16
N PHE A 169 13.61 14.62 14.26
CA PHE A 169 15.05 14.82 14.09
C PHE A 169 15.45 14.98 12.62
N ALA A 170 14.78 14.30 11.71
CA ALA A 170 14.98 14.48 10.27
C ALA A 170 14.69 15.92 9.84
N ALA A 171 13.67 16.56 10.42
CA ALA A 171 13.37 17.97 10.15
C ALA A 171 14.57 18.89 10.44
N THR A 172 15.24 18.69 11.57
CA THR A 172 16.44 19.48 11.93
C THR A 172 17.61 19.19 10.98
N GLU A 173 17.81 17.93 10.60
CA GLU A 173 18.85 17.55 9.64
C GLU A 173 18.59 18.17 8.26
N ILE A 174 17.35 18.13 7.76
CA ILE A 174 16.96 18.74 6.48
C ILE A 174 17.25 20.23 6.48
N LEU A 175 16.86 20.95 7.52
CA LEU A 175 17.15 22.39 7.64
C LEU A 175 18.66 22.68 7.62
N ALA A 176 19.48 21.83 8.25
CA ALA A 176 20.92 21.96 8.21
C ALA A 176 21.48 21.75 6.79
N ARG A 177 20.95 20.76 6.04
CA ARG A 177 21.33 20.46 4.65
C ARG A 177 20.91 21.59 3.69
N ILE A 178 19.68 22.12 3.83
CA ILE A 178 19.22 23.29 3.07
C ILE A 178 20.18 24.48 3.31
N ARG A 179 20.53 24.74 4.55
CA ARG A 179 21.49 25.83 4.91
C ARG A 179 22.88 25.58 4.34
N ALA A 180 23.30 24.34 4.20
CA ALA A 180 24.55 23.95 3.56
C ALA A 180 24.52 24.06 2.02
N GLY A 181 23.36 24.38 1.42
CA GLY A 181 23.18 24.50 -0.03
C GLY A 181 23.09 23.15 -0.75
N GLU A 182 22.71 22.08 -0.04
CA GLU A 182 22.47 20.80 -0.70
C GLU A 182 21.24 20.87 -1.60
N ALA A 183 21.29 20.21 -2.75
CA ALA A 183 20.18 20.19 -3.69
C ALA A 183 18.98 19.40 -3.14
N ALA A 184 17.76 19.85 -3.48
CA ALA A 184 16.53 19.19 -3.04
C ALA A 184 16.48 17.71 -3.51
N GLU A 185 16.96 17.42 -4.71
CA GLU A 185 17.07 16.09 -5.30
C GLU A 185 17.87 15.14 -4.38
N ASP A 186 19.00 15.63 -3.86
CA ASP A 186 19.88 14.84 -3.00
C ASP A 186 19.21 14.55 -1.65
N ILE A 187 18.53 15.55 -1.07
CA ILE A 187 17.82 15.42 0.21
C ILE A 187 16.66 14.43 0.06
N VAL A 188 15.88 14.52 -1.02
CA VAL A 188 14.74 13.61 -1.28
C VAL A 188 15.20 12.18 -1.48
N LYS A 189 16.27 11.95 -2.26
CA LYS A 189 16.87 10.61 -2.42
C LYS A 189 17.36 10.05 -1.10
N GLY A 190 18.00 10.88 -0.27
CA GLY A 190 18.42 10.50 1.07
C GLY A 190 17.24 10.10 1.97
N ALA A 191 16.09 10.79 1.85
CA ALA A 191 14.86 10.43 2.54
C ALA A 191 14.31 9.08 2.09
N PHE A 192 14.28 8.80 0.78
CA PHE A 192 13.86 7.50 0.25
C PHE A 192 14.78 6.37 0.72
N ARG A 193 16.10 6.58 0.73
CA ARG A 193 17.05 5.62 1.31
C ARG A 193 16.81 5.36 2.80
N SER A 194 16.42 6.38 3.55
CA SER A 194 16.03 6.22 4.95
C SER A 194 14.80 5.33 5.12
N VAL A 195 13.78 5.46 4.22
CA VAL A 195 12.61 4.57 4.19
C VAL A 195 13.03 3.13 3.90
N VAL A 196 13.84 2.92 2.87
CA VAL A 196 14.35 1.59 2.48
C VAL A 196 15.10 0.93 3.63
N LYS A 197 16.04 1.65 4.25
CA LYS A 197 16.80 1.16 5.40
C LYS A 197 15.88 0.73 6.53
N ARG A 198 14.85 1.53 6.85
CA ARG A 198 13.92 1.23 7.94
C ARG A 198 13.11 -0.03 7.68
N ILE A 199 12.73 -0.30 6.42
CA ILE A 199 12.01 -1.50 6.03
C ILE A 199 12.87 -2.75 6.26
N PHE A 200 14.13 -2.73 5.82
CA PHE A 200 15.07 -3.86 6.03
C PHE A 200 15.42 -4.11 7.49
N GLU A 201 15.31 -3.08 8.35
CA GLU A 201 15.46 -3.24 9.80
C GLU A 201 14.25 -3.90 10.47
N MET A 202 13.08 -3.93 9.81
CA MET A 202 11.87 -4.53 10.38
C MET A 202 11.93 -6.05 10.40
N ASP A 203 12.36 -6.68 9.31
CA ASP A 203 12.47 -8.13 9.20
C ASP A 203 13.48 -8.52 8.11
N THR A 204 13.97 -9.77 8.17
CA THR A 204 14.75 -10.33 7.08
C THR A 204 13.88 -10.51 5.84
N VAL A 205 14.49 -10.32 4.67
CA VAL A 205 13.83 -10.53 3.38
C VAL A 205 14.41 -11.80 2.76
N ASP A 206 13.55 -12.76 2.44
CA ASP A 206 13.92 -14.06 1.86
C ASP A 206 13.00 -14.39 0.68
N GLY A 207 13.52 -15.12 -0.31
CA GLY A 207 12.80 -15.52 -1.52
C GLY A 207 12.52 -14.37 -2.48
N ALA A 208 11.42 -14.45 -3.20
CA ALA A 208 10.98 -13.37 -4.09
C ALA A 208 10.47 -12.19 -3.27
N LEU A 209 10.92 -10.99 -3.60
CA LEU A 209 10.48 -9.75 -2.96
C LEU A 209 9.37 -9.09 -3.78
N VAL A 210 8.25 -8.79 -3.14
CA VAL A 210 7.11 -8.09 -3.72
C VAL A 210 6.86 -6.79 -2.96
N MET A 211 6.66 -5.68 -3.66
CA MET A 211 6.32 -4.40 -3.04
C MET A 211 4.91 -3.96 -3.41
N THR A 212 4.15 -3.47 -2.41
CA THR A 212 2.77 -2.99 -2.53
C THR A 212 2.57 -1.69 -1.74
N GLY A 213 1.40 -1.10 -1.85
CA GLY A 213 1.00 0.08 -1.09
C GLY A 213 1.02 1.38 -1.87
N GLY A 214 0.43 2.41 -1.28
CA GLY A 214 0.31 3.73 -1.92
C GLY A 214 1.65 4.39 -2.14
N VAL A 215 2.60 4.24 -1.22
CA VAL A 215 3.95 4.83 -1.36
C VAL A 215 4.65 4.25 -2.58
N VAL A 216 4.55 2.94 -2.81
CA VAL A 216 5.14 2.26 -3.98
C VAL A 216 4.46 2.72 -5.28
N ALA A 217 3.14 2.86 -5.27
CA ALA A 217 2.38 3.29 -6.45
C ALA A 217 2.80 4.67 -6.96
N TYR A 218 3.10 5.59 -6.04
CA TYR A 218 3.44 6.98 -6.38
C TYR A 218 4.94 7.26 -6.44
N ASN A 219 5.78 6.33 -5.99
CA ASN A 219 7.22 6.50 -5.94
C ASN A 219 7.95 5.25 -6.50
N PRO A 220 7.87 4.99 -7.81
CA PRO A 220 8.51 3.83 -8.43
C PRO A 220 10.04 3.80 -8.25
N PHE A 221 10.70 4.95 -8.13
CA PHE A 221 12.14 5.01 -7.85
C PHE A 221 12.51 4.39 -6.49
N LEU A 222 11.57 4.36 -5.53
CA LEU A 222 11.78 3.65 -4.27
C LEU A 222 12.01 2.15 -4.48
N VAL A 223 11.35 1.56 -5.49
CA VAL A 223 11.54 0.15 -5.88
C VAL A 223 12.97 -0.07 -6.36
N THR A 224 13.50 0.82 -7.21
CA THR A 224 14.90 0.77 -7.67
C THR A 224 15.87 0.80 -6.48
N LEU A 225 15.65 1.68 -5.49
CA LEU A 225 16.49 1.75 -4.30
C LEU A 225 16.42 0.48 -3.43
N VAL A 226 15.26 -0.18 -3.41
CA VAL A 226 15.11 -1.49 -2.75
C VAL A 226 15.86 -2.57 -3.53
N GLU A 227 15.78 -2.59 -4.87
CA GLU A 227 16.54 -3.52 -5.72
C GLU A 227 18.04 -3.38 -5.52
N GLU A 228 18.55 -2.13 -5.50
CA GLU A 228 19.94 -1.83 -5.20
C GLU A 228 20.37 -2.39 -3.82
N SER A 229 19.52 -2.22 -2.81
CA SER A 229 19.81 -2.64 -1.45
C SER A 229 19.66 -4.16 -1.23
N PHE A 230 18.73 -4.78 -1.92
CA PHE A 230 18.44 -6.21 -1.83
C PHE A 230 19.35 -7.04 -2.74
N GLY A 231 19.85 -6.45 -3.81
CA GLY A 231 20.72 -7.15 -4.79
C GLY A 231 19.96 -8.10 -5.72
N ALA A 232 18.64 -7.94 -5.85
CA ALA A 232 17.79 -8.73 -6.74
C ALA A 232 16.56 -7.96 -7.18
N GLN A 233 15.93 -8.43 -8.26
CA GLN A 233 14.72 -7.84 -8.79
C GLN A 233 13.56 -7.88 -7.79
N VAL A 234 12.83 -6.76 -7.71
CA VAL A 234 11.61 -6.60 -6.93
C VAL A 234 10.39 -6.72 -7.85
N LEU A 235 9.42 -7.50 -7.43
CA LEU A 235 8.15 -7.66 -8.14
C LEU A 235 7.15 -6.62 -7.64
N VAL A 236 6.48 -5.95 -8.57
CA VAL A 236 5.42 -4.99 -8.25
C VAL A 236 4.15 -5.41 -9.00
N PRO A 237 3.01 -5.63 -8.31
CA PRO A 237 1.76 -5.94 -8.99
C PRO A 237 1.27 -4.72 -9.79
N PRO A 238 0.39 -4.92 -10.80
CA PRO A 238 -0.07 -3.84 -11.70
C PRO A 238 -0.65 -2.62 -10.98
N ASP A 239 -1.36 -2.81 -9.90
CA ASP A 239 -2.00 -1.75 -9.12
C ASP A 239 -1.59 -1.86 -7.63
N PRO A 240 -0.35 -1.52 -7.27
CA PRO A 240 0.20 -1.81 -5.95
C PRO A 240 -0.59 -1.15 -4.80
N GLN A 241 -1.25 0.00 -5.04
CA GLN A 241 -2.10 0.67 -4.05
C GLN A 241 -3.41 -0.09 -3.78
N HIS A 242 -3.90 -0.87 -4.75
CA HIS A 242 -5.20 -1.55 -4.65
C HIS A 242 -5.10 -3.00 -4.19
N VAL A 243 -3.89 -3.52 -3.91
CA VAL A 243 -3.68 -4.94 -3.57
C VAL A 243 -4.48 -5.39 -2.35
N GLY A 244 -4.62 -4.54 -1.32
CA GLY A 244 -5.46 -4.81 -0.16
C GLY A 244 -6.93 -4.97 -0.51
N ALA A 245 -7.50 -4.01 -1.25
CA ALA A 245 -8.88 -4.08 -1.73
C ALA A 245 -9.10 -5.24 -2.72
N PHE A 246 -8.15 -5.49 -3.62
CA PHE A 246 -8.19 -6.62 -4.53
C PHE A 246 -8.20 -7.95 -3.79
N GLY A 247 -7.32 -8.12 -2.81
CA GLY A 247 -7.30 -9.32 -1.97
C GLY A 247 -8.59 -9.51 -1.17
N ALA A 248 -9.21 -8.43 -0.69
CA ALA A 248 -10.53 -8.49 -0.04
C ALA A 248 -11.61 -8.97 -1.01
N ALA A 249 -11.63 -8.46 -2.26
CA ALA A 249 -12.56 -8.91 -3.30
C ALA A 249 -12.37 -10.40 -3.66
N LEU A 250 -11.13 -10.86 -3.76
CA LEU A 250 -10.81 -12.28 -3.99
C LEU A 250 -11.33 -13.17 -2.85
N LEU A 251 -11.14 -12.75 -1.61
CA LEU A 251 -11.63 -13.47 -0.42
C LEU A 251 -13.16 -13.45 -0.33
N ALA A 252 -13.81 -12.35 -0.71
CA ALA A 252 -15.26 -12.27 -0.81
C ALA A 252 -15.80 -13.31 -1.82
N ARG A 253 -15.16 -13.39 -2.99
CA ARG A 253 -15.47 -14.38 -4.02
C ARG A 253 -15.30 -15.83 -3.53
N GLU A 254 -14.19 -16.14 -2.88
CA GLU A 254 -13.88 -17.48 -2.38
C GLU A 254 -14.89 -17.94 -1.33
N ARG A 255 -15.26 -17.07 -0.38
CA ARG A 255 -16.29 -17.37 0.63
C ARG A 255 -17.66 -17.61 0.01
N ALA A 256 -18.08 -16.76 -0.92
CA ALA A 256 -19.36 -16.94 -1.62
C ALA A 256 -19.43 -18.27 -2.39
N GLN A 257 -18.32 -18.70 -2.99
CA GLN A 257 -18.23 -19.97 -3.70
C GLN A 257 -18.21 -21.20 -2.77
N GLN A 258 -17.75 -21.04 -1.54
CA GLN A 258 -17.73 -22.10 -0.51
C GLN A 258 -19.02 -22.17 0.29
N GLY A 259 -19.96 -21.23 0.08
CA GLY A 259 -21.23 -21.18 0.81
C GLY A 259 -21.06 -20.77 2.28
N GLU A 260 -19.94 -20.11 2.62
CA GLU A 260 -19.72 -19.58 3.97
C GLU A 260 -20.57 -18.33 4.19
N GLU A 261 -21.40 -18.34 5.25
CA GLU A 261 -22.16 -17.15 5.66
C GLU A 261 -21.21 -16.01 6.06
N PRO A 262 -21.61 -14.74 5.79
CA PRO A 262 -20.84 -13.58 6.25
C PRO A 262 -20.73 -13.57 7.78
N CYS A 263 -19.49 -13.34 8.26
CA CYS A 263 -19.20 -13.17 9.70
C CYS A 263 -19.40 -11.73 10.14
#